data_38d93db69c918513032e7c6ffae78221
#
_entry.id   38d93db69c918513032e7c6ffae78221
#
_cell.length_a   1.000
_cell.length_b   1.000
_cell.length_c   1.000
_cell.angle_alpha   90.00
_cell.angle_beta   90.00
_cell.angle_gamma   90.00
#
_symmetry.space_group_name_H-M   'P 1'
#
loop_
_entity.id
_entity.type
_entity.pdbx_description
1 polymer ?
#
loop_
_entity_poly.entity_id
_entity_poly.type
_entity_poly.pdbx_seq_one_letter_code
_entity_poly.pdbx_strand_id
1 'polypeptide(L)'
;MSETAFERGNRLAAANQHEQAIAAFSECLRRNAQDWQALFNRGTAQMRLKHYPLALEDYLAAAALNPSSSNIKCNLAVLLKELGELALAENLLLEVLQAEPEHVDAWSNLGVVLQYALRYDDAVICHQNALQLAGASAGRLNNLGNALTCALRLDEAVNAYQQGMALQADDAFLGFNLSVALLLQGRYREAWPLYEQRWGTIMQPRYRERPWQGQDLGQQRLLIWAEQGLGDTLQMVRFLPELQRRHPEARLILACQHACLRLFAQLPNIELVPLEDTPPPHDWQLPLMSLPLRLDVTLATLSDQPYLQADPALASAWDARLPARQRGRLRIGIVWETGSWGVGIADHGRQNKSVPLTEFMPLLEDMDADFVSLQLGELPATLQDKVFAPEIGDFADTAAIISQLDLVISVDTSVVHLAGALGKPVWVLMRAESAPFFMAQGETSPWYASMHIWRQANPGDWPPLIASVAKTLRQLPRD
;
A
#
# COMPACT_ATOMS: atom_id res chain seq x y z
N MET A 1 -19.37 -46.06 -13.96
CA MET A 1 -18.32 -46.23 -12.93
C MET A 1 -18.57 -45.13 -11.91
N SER A 2 -18.49 -45.42 -10.61
CA SER A 2 -18.65 -44.42 -9.56
C SER A 2 -17.42 -43.50 -9.53
N GLU A 3 -17.63 -42.21 -9.43
CA GLU A 3 -16.57 -41.18 -9.31
C GLU A 3 -15.65 -41.53 -8.11
N THR A 4 -14.35 -41.52 -8.34
CA THR A 4 -13.39 -41.75 -7.23
C THR A 4 -13.31 -40.49 -6.34
N ALA A 5 -12.83 -40.67 -5.09
CA ALA A 5 -12.62 -39.56 -4.17
C ALA A 5 -11.63 -38.52 -4.75
N PHE A 6 -10.64 -38.96 -5.51
CA PHE A 6 -9.66 -38.09 -6.18
C PHE A 6 -10.31 -37.25 -7.31
N GLU A 7 -11.09 -37.90 -8.20
CA GLU A 7 -11.81 -37.20 -9.26
C GLU A 7 -12.82 -36.19 -8.70
N ARG A 8 -13.54 -36.58 -7.64
CA ARG A 8 -14.44 -35.70 -6.91
C ARG A 8 -13.70 -34.49 -6.32
N GLY A 9 -12.52 -34.70 -5.71
CA GLY A 9 -11.67 -33.64 -5.16
C GLY A 9 -11.26 -32.64 -6.25
N ASN A 10 -10.79 -33.13 -7.40
CA ASN A 10 -10.38 -32.29 -8.53
C ASN A 10 -11.57 -31.46 -9.08
N ARG A 11 -12.74 -32.09 -9.24
CA ARG A 11 -13.93 -31.38 -9.71
C ARG A 11 -14.40 -30.29 -8.73
N LEU A 12 -14.36 -30.57 -7.42
CA LEU A 12 -14.72 -29.62 -6.38
C LEU A 12 -13.71 -28.45 -6.32
N ALA A 13 -12.42 -28.74 -6.43
CA ALA A 13 -11.38 -27.71 -6.52
C ALA A 13 -11.55 -26.81 -7.74
N ALA A 14 -11.85 -27.38 -8.91
CA ALA A 14 -12.16 -26.63 -10.14
C ALA A 14 -13.44 -25.76 -10.01
N ALA A 15 -14.40 -26.18 -9.17
CA ALA A 15 -15.61 -25.43 -8.83
C ALA A 15 -15.38 -24.40 -7.68
N ASN A 16 -14.16 -24.15 -7.25
CA ASN A 16 -13.78 -23.29 -6.11
C ASN A 16 -14.41 -23.72 -4.77
N GLN A 17 -14.83 -24.99 -4.63
CA GLN A 17 -15.38 -25.58 -3.40
C GLN A 17 -14.25 -26.22 -2.56
N HIS A 18 -13.32 -25.38 -2.10
CA HIS A 18 -12.04 -25.82 -1.55
C HIS A 18 -12.17 -26.64 -0.26
N GLU A 19 -13.09 -26.32 0.66
CA GLU A 19 -13.34 -27.12 1.88
C GLU A 19 -13.80 -28.55 1.54
N GLN A 20 -14.68 -28.67 0.55
CA GLN A 20 -15.17 -29.96 0.11
C GLN A 20 -14.10 -30.75 -0.65
N ALA A 21 -13.26 -30.05 -1.43
CA ALA A 21 -12.11 -30.65 -2.10
C ALA A 21 -11.10 -31.24 -1.07
N ILE A 22 -10.78 -30.50 -0.01
CA ILE A 22 -9.93 -30.96 1.10
C ILE A 22 -10.50 -32.23 1.74
N ALA A 23 -11.82 -32.30 1.97
CA ALA A 23 -12.46 -33.49 2.53
C ALA A 23 -12.32 -34.71 1.60
N ALA A 24 -12.49 -34.50 0.26
CA ALA A 24 -12.36 -35.57 -0.72
C ALA A 24 -10.91 -36.06 -0.86
N PHE A 25 -9.91 -35.18 -0.91
CA PHE A 25 -8.51 -35.58 -0.91
C PHE A 25 -8.09 -36.23 0.41
N SER A 26 -8.63 -35.80 1.55
CA SER A 26 -8.40 -36.46 2.84
C SER A 26 -8.99 -37.89 2.89
N GLU A 27 -10.06 -38.17 2.15
CA GLU A 27 -10.56 -39.53 1.97
C GLU A 27 -9.58 -40.40 1.17
N CYS A 28 -8.95 -39.82 0.11
CA CYS A 28 -7.89 -40.52 -0.64
C CYS A 28 -6.72 -40.89 0.27
N LEU A 29 -6.26 -39.91 1.06
CA LEU A 29 -5.09 -40.07 1.94
C LEU A 29 -5.34 -41.03 3.11
N ARG A 30 -6.59 -41.23 3.57
CA ARG A 30 -6.93 -42.28 4.51
C ARG A 30 -6.77 -43.70 3.92
N ARG A 31 -6.92 -43.86 2.59
CA ARG A 31 -6.74 -45.10 1.87
C ARG A 31 -5.27 -45.33 1.49
N ASN A 32 -4.59 -44.28 1.08
CA ASN A 32 -3.18 -44.27 0.72
C ASN A 32 -2.51 -42.96 1.15
N ALA A 33 -1.84 -43.01 2.31
CA ALA A 33 -1.16 -41.83 2.86
C ALA A 33 0.06 -41.38 2.04
N GLN A 34 0.54 -42.19 1.08
CA GLN A 34 1.67 -41.88 0.20
C GLN A 34 1.22 -41.45 -1.19
N ASP A 35 -0.04 -41.05 -1.36
CA ASP A 35 -0.54 -40.48 -2.61
C ASP A 35 -0.08 -39.02 -2.70
N TRP A 36 1.08 -38.79 -3.33
CA TRP A 36 1.64 -37.45 -3.48
C TRP A 36 0.73 -36.50 -4.28
N GLN A 37 -0.09 -37.00 -5.22
CA GLN A 37 -1.02 -36.18 -5.98
C GLN A 37 -2.18 -35.69 -5.09
N ALA A 38 -2.70 -36.56 -4.24
CA ALA A 38 -3.74 -36.17 -3.27
C ALA A 38 -3.21 -35.17 -2.23
N LEU A 39 -1.97 -35.37 -1.72
CA LEU A 39 -1.28 -34.40 -0.86
C LEU A 39 -1.12 -33.07 -1.56
N PHE A 40 -0.55 -33.03 -2.77
CA PHE A 40 -0.34 -31.83 -3.53
C PHE A 40 -1.64 -31.04 -3.79
N ASN A 41 -2.70 -31.73 -4.23
CA ASN A 41 -3.99 -31.10 -4.50
C ASN A 41 -4.69 -30.63 -3.24
N ARG A 42 -4.55 -31.35 -2.11
CA ARG A 42 -5.07 -30.92 -0.80
C ARG A 42 -4.33 -29.67 -0.34
N GLY A 43 -3.01 -29.65 -0.41
CA GLY A 43 -2.18 -28.48 -0.12
C GLY A 43 -2.56 -27.27 -0.97
N THR A 44 -2.85 -27.47 -2.26
CA THR A 44 -3.32 -26.41 -3.15
C THR A 44 -4.69 -25.84 -2.71
N ALA A 45 -5.63 -26.71 -2.33
CA ALA A 45 -6.93 -26.29 -1.81
C ALA A 45 -6.81 -25.54 -0.46
N GLN A 46 -5.94 -26.00 0.42
CA GLN A 46 -5.63 -25.33 1.70
C GLN A 46 -4.99 -23.95 1.48
N MET A 47 -4.06 -23.85 0.53
CA MET A 47 -3.44 -22.57 0.15
C MET A 47 -4.47 -21.55 -0.34
N ARG A 48 -5.48 -21.97 -1.14
CA ARG A 48 -6.58 -21.11 -1.58
C ARG A 48 -7.42 -20.57 -0.41
N LEU A 49 -7.54 -21.34 0.67
CA LEU A 49 -8.21 -20.94 1.91
C LEU A 49 -7.27 -20.21 2.90
N LYS A 50 -6.02 -19.97 2.52
CA LYS A 50 -4.97 -19.38 3.36
C LYS A 50 -4.64 -20.20 4.62
N HIS A 51 -4.90 -21.50 4.59
CA HIS A 51 -4.50 -22.45 5.62
C HIS A 51 -3.02 -22.83 5.43
N TYR A 52 -2.12 -21.83 5.46
CA TYR A 52 -0.73 -21.95 5.07
C TYR A 52 0.06 -23.03 5.82
N PRO A 53 -0.07 -23.21 7.17
CA PRO A 53 0.64 -24.29 7.86
C PRO A 53 0.28 -25.68 7.34
N LEU A 54 -1.01 -25.92 7.11
CA LEU A 54 -1.47 -27.22 6.59
C LEU A 54 -1.05 -27.44 5.13
N ALA A 55 -1.09 -26.40 4.31
CA ALA A 55 -0.61 -26.46 2.94
C ALA A 55 0.89 -26.78 2.88
N LEU A 56 1.69 -26.22 3.81
CA LEU A 56 3.13 -26.47 3.90
C LEU A 56 3.41 -27.93 4.24
N GLU A 57 2.71 -28.50 5.22
CA GLU A 57 2.83 -29.91 5.59
C GLU A 57 2.56 -30.83 4.38
N ASP A 58 1.47 -30.57 3.66
CA ASP A 58 1.08 -31.36 2.50
C ASP A 58 2.06 -31.23 1.32
N TYR A 59 2.54 -30.03 1.03
CA TYR A 59 3.52 -29.83 -0.05
C TYR A 59 4.88 -30.45 0.28
N LEU A 60 5.33 -30.36 1.53
CA LEU A 60 6.57 -31.01 1.99
C LEU A 60 6.46 -32.54 1.92
N ALA A 61 5.32 -33.11 2.34
CA ALA A 61 5.07 -34.53 2.19
C ALA A 61 5.01 -35.00 0.74
N ALA A 62 4.35 -34.21 -0.13
CA ALA A 62 4.31 -34.49 -1.57
C ALA A 62 5.72 -34.42 -2.20
N ALA A 63 6.53 -33.40 -1.84
CA ALA A 63 7.89 -33.23 -2.31
C ALA A 63 8.82 -34.38 -1.85
N ALA A 64 8.64 -34.89 -0.65
CA ALA A 64 9.40 -36.07 -0.13
C ALA A 64 9.10 -37.33 -0.95
N LEU A 65 7.84 -37.49 -1.42
CA LEU A 65 7.42 -38.63 -2.24
C LEU A 65 7.77 -38.45 -3.74
N ASN A 66 7.80 -37.24 -4.25
CA ASN A 66 8.14 -36.93 -5.63
C ASN A 66 9.06 -35.69 -5.70
N PRO A 67 10.36 -35.83 -5.35
CA PRO A 67 11.30 -34.70 -5.27
C PRO A 67 11.66 -34.06 -6.61
N SER A 68 11.42 -34.74 -7.72
CA SER A 68 11.69 -34.23 -9.07
C SER A 68 10.55 -33.43 -9.67
N SER A 69 9.40 -33.32 -9.01
CA SER A 69 8.23 -32.62 -9.54
C SER A 69 8.41 -31.10 -9.51
N SER A 70 8.59 -30.49 -10.66
CA SER A 70 8.66 -29.02 -10.82
C SER A 70 7.39 -28.33 -10.36
N ASN A 71 6.21 -28.94 -10.58
CA ASN A 71 4.93 -28.39 -10.11
C ASN A 71 4.84 -28.28 -8.59
N ILE A 72 5.32 -29.30 -7.86
CA ILE A 72 5.35 -29.27 -6.39
C ILE A 72 6.30 -28.14 -5.93
N LYS A 73 7.50 -28.09 -6.49
CA LYS A 73 8.50 -27.05 -6.15
C LYS A 73 7.97 -25.63 -6.44
N CYS A 74 7.34 -25.42 -7.58
CA CYS A 74 6.75 -24.14 -7.93
C CYS A 74 5.64 -23.71 -6.95
N ASN A 75 4.71 -24.60 -6.60
CA ASN A 75 3.63 -24.28 -5.66
C ASN A 75 4.16 -24.11 -4.22
N LEU A 76 5.14 -24.90 -3.80
CA LEU A 76 5.82 -24.72 -2.53
C LEU A 76 6.54 -23.35 -2.49
N ALA A 77 7.19 -22.91 -3.57
CA ALA A 77 7.82 -21.60 -3.66
C ALA A 77 6.80 -20.46 -3.56
N VAL A 78 5.63 -20.60 -4.20
CA VAL A 78 4.54 -19.62 -4.07
C VAL A 78 4.05 -19.55 -2.62
N LEU A 79 3.91 -20.69 -1.92
CA LEU A 79 3.53 -20.71 -0.50
C LEU A 79 4.61 -20.09 0.38
N LEU A 80 5.88 -20.42 0.16
CA LEU A 80 7.00 -19.83 0.92
C LEU A 80 7.06 -18.32 0.77
N LYS A 81 6.79 -17.81 -0.44
CA LYS A 81 6.64 -16.36 -0.67
C LYS A 81 5.52 -15.77 0.20
N GLU A 82 4.33 -16.41 0.27
CA GLU A 82 3.24 -15.94 1.16
C GLU A 82 3.63 -15.93 2.65
N LEU A 83 4.51 -16.83 3.05
CA LEU A 83 5.07 -16.90 4.40
C LEU A 83 6.20 -15.87 4.64
N GLY A 84 6.70 -15.18 3.59
CA GLY A 84 7.82 -14.25 3.68
C GLY A 84 9.20 -14.90 3.50
N GLU A 85 9.25 -16.22 3.25
CA GLU A 85 10.49 -17.00 3.09
C GLU A 85 11.05 -16.88 1.66
N LEU A 86 11.40 -15.64 1.25
CA LEU A 86 11.73 -15.31 -0.13
C LEU A 86 12.97 -16.04 -0.64
N ALA A 87 14.00 -16.18 0.20
CA ALA A 87 15.24 -16.87 -0.19
C ALA A 87 15.02 -18.36 -0.47
N LEU A 88 14.17 -19.03 0.31
CA LEU A 88 13.82 -20.44 0.09
C LEU A 88 12.98 -20.59 -1.17
N ALA A 89 12.03 -19.67 -1.42
CA ALA A 89 11.23 -19.66 -2.63
C ALA A 89 12.10 -19.48 -3.88
N GLU A 90 13.05 -18.53 -3.86
CA GLU A 90 13.99 -18.28 -4.94
C GLU A 90 14.82 -19.52 -5.26
N ASN A 91 15.41 -20.15 -4.24
CA ASN A 91 16.25 -21.33 -4.42
C ASN A 91 15.48 -22.50 -5.10
N LEU A 92 14.24 -22.77 -4.66
CA LEU A 92 13.41 -23.81 -5.27
C LEU A 92 13.11 -23.53 -6.75
N LEU A 93 12.82 -22.29 -7.10
CA LEU A 93 12.54 -21.89 -8.48
C LEU A 93 13.78 -21.95 -9.35
N LEU A 94 14.95 -21.59 -8.83
CA LEU A 94 16.22 -21.75 -9.52
C LEU A 94 16.57 -23.22 -9.76
N GLU A 95 16.30 -24.13 -8.81
CA GLU A 95 16.45 -25.57 -9.03
C GLU A 95 15.54 -26.06 -10.17
N VAL A 96 14.29 -25.60 -10.23
CA VAL A 96 13.39 -25.93 -11.35
C VAL A 96 13.96 -25.46 -12.67
N LEU A 97 14.40 -24.19 -12.74
CA LEU A 97 14.93 -23.59 -13.96
C LEU A 97 16.28 -24.17 -14.39
N GLN A 98 17.07 -24.69 -13.46
CA GLN A 98 18.29 -25.43 -13.78
C GLN A 98 17.99 -26.77 -14.45
N ALA A 99 16.92 -27.45 -14.04
CA ALA A 99 16.49 -28.72 -14.62
C ALA A 99 15.66 -28.52 -15.90
N GLU A 100 14.81 -27.49 -15.92
CA GLU A 100 13.85 -27.18 -16.97
C GLU A 100 13.93 -25.69 -17.33
N PRO A 101 14.91 -25.22 -18.13
CA PRO A 101 15.10 -23.80 -18.46
C PRO A 101 13.90 -23.13 -19.15
N GLU A 102 13.04 -23.93 -19.80
CA GLU A 102 11.83 -23.45 -20.49
C GLU A 102 10.57 -23.50 -19.63
N HIS A 103 10.69 -23.72 -18.31
CA HIS A 103 9.52 -23.81 -17.42
C HIS A 103 8.93 -22.41 -17.16
N VAL A 104 7.88 -22.06 -17.89
CA VAL A 104 7.26 -20.72 -17.92
C VAL A 104 6.77 -20.26 -16.54
N ASP A 105 6.09 -21.14 -15.80
CA ASP A 105 5.55 -20.78 -14.49
C ASP A 105 6.67 -20.56 -13.47
N ALA A 106 7.79 -21.28 -13.57
CA ALA A 106 8.95 -21.04 -12.72
C ALA A 106 9.55 -19.66 -12.96
N TRP A 107 9.71 -19.25 -14.22
CA TRP A 107 10.13 -17.88 -14.57
C TRP A 107 9.16 -16.82 -14.03
N SER A 108 7.85 -17.03 -14.21
CA SER A 108 6.83 -16.09 -13.73
C SER A 108 6.85 -15.97 -12.21
N ASN A 109 6.91 -17.11 -11.49
CA ASN A 109 6.93 -17.11 -10.02
C ASN A 109 8.25 -16.54 -9.48
N LEU A 110 9.38 -16.82 -10.12
CA LEU A 110 10.67 -16.23 -9.74
C LEU A 110 10.64 -14.71 -9.88
N GLY A 111 10.07 -14.19 -10.98
CA GLY A 111 9.89 -12.74 -11.14
C GLY A 111 9.08 -12.11 -9.99
N VAL A 112 7.99 -12.77 -9.56
CA VAL A 112 7.20 -12.28 -8.41
C VAL A 112 8.01 -12.34 -7.12
N VAL A 113 8.74 -13.42 -6.84
CA VAL A 113 9.58 -13.54 -5.64
C VAL A 113 10.64 -12.45 -5.61
N LEU A 114 11.31 -12.19 -6.74
CA LEU A 114 12.35 -11.16 -6.88
C LEU A 114 11.79 -9.73 -6.69
N GLN A 115 10.54 -9.47 -7.11
CA GLN A 115 9.89 -8.18 -6.82
C GLN A 115 9.75 -7.95 -5.30
N TYR A 116 9.31 -8.97 -4.56
CA TYR A 116 9.23 -8.88 -3.11
C TYR A 116 10.62 -8.81 -2.44
N ALA A 117 11.64 -9.37 -3.06
CA ALA A 117 13.04 -9.24 -2.63
C ALA A 117 13.69 -7.91 -3.05
N LEU A 118 12.92 -6.96 -3.60
CA LEU A 118 13.36 -5.64 -4.07
C LEU A 118 14.37 -5.69 -5.24
N ARG A 119 14.44 -6.82 -5.95
CA ARG A 119 15.31 -7.04 -7.12
C ARG A 119 14.50 -6.84 -8.40
N TYR A 120 14.11 -5.61 -8.65
CA TYR A 120 13.12 -5.28 -9.68
C TYR A 120 13.61 -5.52 -11.11
N ASP A 121 14.88 -5.21 -11.42
CA ASP A 121 15.42 -5.47 -12.76
C ASP A 121 15.55 -6.96 -13.06
N ASP A 122 15.95 -7.78 -12.08
CA ASP A 122 15.97 -9.23 -12.20
C ASP A 122 14.55 -9.79 -12.41
N ALA A 123 13.56 -9.24 -11.72
CA ALA A 123 12.15 -9.60 -11.88
C ALA A 123 11.66 -9.30 -13.32
N VAL A 124 12.03 -8.14 -13.88
CA VAL A 124 11.72 -7.76 -15.26
C VAL A 124 12.30 -8.81 -16.24
N ILE A 125 13.56 -9.22 -16.05
CA ILE A 125 14.20 -10.25 -16.89
C ILE A 125 13.43 -11.57 -16.80
N CYS A 126 13.02 -11.99 -15.60
CA CYS A 126 12.25 -13.22 -15.42
C CYS A 126 10.90 -13.18 -16.15
N HIS A 127 10.17 -12.07 -16.04
CA HIS A 127 8.89 -11.92 -16.75
C HIS A 127 9.05 -11.80 -18.25
N GLN A 128 10.14 -11.21 -18.76
CA GLN A 128 10.47 -11.17 -20.17
C GLN A 128 10.77 -12.59 -20.70
N ASN A 129 11.50 -13.42 -19.95
CA ASN A 129 11.74 -14.82 -20.31
C ASN A 129 10.43 -15.60 -20.39
N ALA A 130 9.53 -15.44 -19.41
CA ALA A 130 8.22 -16.09 -19.45
C ALA A 130 7.38 -15.66 -20.67
N LEU A 131 7.44 -14.39 -21.06
CA LEU A 131 6.79 -13.88 -22.27
C LEU A 131 7.40 -14.43 -23.55
N GLN A 132 8.72 -14.52 -23.62
CA GLN A 132 9.43 -15.07 -24.79
C GLN A 132 9.10 -16.55 -25.00
N LEU A 133 9.01 -17.34 -23.94
CA LEU A 133 8.74 -18.77 -23.99
C LEU A 133 7.29 -19.10 -24.35
N ALA A 134 6.33 -18.38 -23.78
CA ALA A 134 4.91 -18.75 -23.90
C ALA A 134 4.04 -17.71 -24.62
N GLY A 135 4.65 -16.66 -25.16
CA GLY A 135 3.95 -15.57 -25.82
C GLY A 135 3.20 -14.64 -24.85
N ALA A 136 2.60 -13.59 -25.41
CA ALA A 136 1.87 -12.59 -24.64
C ALA A 136 0.54 -13.15 -24.12
N SER A 137 0.25 -12.87 -22.86
CA SER A 137 -1.09 -13.00 -22.24
C SER A 137 -1.32 -11.83 -21.29
N ALA A 138 -2.58 -11.50 -21.02
CA ALA A 138 -2.96 -10.42 -20.10
C ALA A 138 -2.23 -10.53 -18.75
N GLY A 139 -2.24 -11.72 -18.13
CA GLY A 139 -1.57 -11.95 -16.84
C GLY A 139 -0.05 -11.79 -16.89
N ARG A 140 0.64 -12.30 -17.94
CA ARG A 140 2.10 -12.13 -18.07
C ARG A 140 2.48 -10.68 -18.29
N LEU A 141 1.72 -9.95 -19.12
CA LEU A 141 1.93 -8.53 -19.36
C LEU A 141 1.65 -7.69 -18.10
N ASN A 142 0.65 -8.09 -17.30
CA ASN A 142 0.40 -7.47 -16.01
C ASN A 142 1.59 -7.66 -15.05
N ASN A 143 2.12 -8.87 -14.96
CA ASN A 143 3.28 -9.15 -14.09
C ASN A 143 4.53 -8.37 -14.55
N LEU A 144 4.79 -8.33 -15.86
CA LEU A 144 5.88 -7.50 -16.40
C LEU A 144 5.66 -6.01 -16.10
N GLY A 145 4.45 -5.51 -16.30
CA GLY A 145 4.09 -4.12 -15.99
C GLY A 145 4.30 -3.78 -14.53
N ASN A 146 3.93 -4.68 -13.61
CA ASN A 146 4.15 -4.51 -12.18
C ASN A 146 5.65 -4.43 -11.84
N ALA A 147 6.47 -5.32 -12.38
CA ALA A 147 7.92 -5.30 -12.17
C ALA A 147 8.56 -4.01 -12.73
N LEU A 148 8.15 -3.58 -13.93
CA LEU A 148 8.59 -2.33 -14.55
C LEU A 148 8.16 -1.09 -13.75
N THR A 149 6.94 -1.11 -13.16
CA THR A 149 6.46 -0.03 -12.30
C THR A 149 7.31 0.09 -11.04
N CYS A 150 7.62 -1.04 -10.38
CA CYS A 150 8.51 -1.06 -9.22
C CYS A 150 9.94 -0.60 -9.57
N ALA A 151 10.43 -0.92 -10.78
CA ALA A 151 11.72 -0.46 -11.31
C ALA A 151 11.68 1.01 -11.79
N LEU A 152 10.55 1.71 -11.68
CA LEU A 152 10.28 3.06 -12.20
C LEU A 152 10.53 3.21 -13.72
N ARG A 153 10.51 2.11 -14.48
CA ARG A 153 10.54 2.08 -15.94
C ARG A 153 9.12 2.29 -16.49
N LEU A 154 8.55 3.46 -16.19
CA LEU A 154 7.11 3.70 -16.31
C LEU A 154 6.58 3.68 -17.74
N ASP A 155 7.34 4.17 -18.72
CA ASP A 155 6.90 4.13 -20.14
C ASP A 155 6.76 2.70 -20.63
N GLU A 156 7.68 1.83 -20.24
CA GLU A 156 7.64 0.41 -20.57
C GLU A 156 6.50 -0.30 -19.82
N ALA A 157 6.25 0.08 -18.54
CA ALA A 157 5.14 -0.43 -17.77
C ALA A 157 3.79 -0.09 -18.42
N VAL A 158 3.59 1.17 -18.79
CA VAL A 158 2.38 1.66 -19.49
C VAL A 158 2.17 0.88 -20.78
N ASN A 159 3.23 0.67 -21.59
CA ASN A 159 3.14 -0.12 -22.82
C ASN A 159 2.76 -1.58 -22.54
N ALA A 160 3.35 -2.23 -21.53
CA ALA A 160 3.02 -3.60 -21.15
C ALA A 160 1.55 -3.74 -20.73
N TYR A 161 1.04 -2.84 -19.87
CA TYR A 161 -0.36 -2.85 -19.47
C TYR A 161 -1.31 -2.60 -20.64
N GLN A 162 -1.00 -1.64 -21.52
CA GLN A 162 -1.82 -1.36 -22.71
C GLN A 162 -1.89 -2.55 -23.66
N GLN A 163 -0.78 -3.27 -23.87
CA GLN A 163 -0.79 -4.52 -24.61
C GLN A 163 -1.65 -5.59 -23.92
N GLY A 164 -1.58 -5.70 -22.58
CA GLY A 164 -2.42 -6.61 -21.81
C GLY A 164 -3.91 -6.29 -21.98
N MET A 165 -4.28 -5.01 -21.88
CA MET A 165 -5.66 -4.55 -22.10
C MET A 165 -6.15 -4.77 -23.55
N ALA A 166 -5.25 -4.73 -24.53
CA ALA A 166 -5.61 -5.07 -25.91
C ALA A 166 -5.95 -6.55 -26.07
N LEU A 167 -5.39 -7.44 -25.24
CA LEU A 167 -5.72 -8.87 -25.21
C LEU A 167 -6.98 -9.16 -24.36
N GLN A 168 -7.19 -8.42 -23.29
CA GLN A 168 -8.29 -8.59 -22.36
C GLN A 168 -8.73 -7.22 -21.81
N ALA A 169 -9.64 -6.57 -22.52
CA ALA A 169 -10.07 -5.18 -22.24
C ALA A 169 -10.75 -4.99 -20.86
N ASP A 170 -11.43 -6.02 -20.37
CA ASP A 170 -12.20 -5.98 -19.12
C ASP A 170 -11.41 -6.45 -17.89
N ASP A 171 -10.08 -6.62 -18.01
CA ASP A 171 -9.24 -7.00 -16.86
C ASP A 171 -9.00 -5.79 -15.94
N ALA A 172 -9.71 -5.79 -14.83
CA ALA A 172 -9.66 -4.70 -13.86
C ALA A 172 -8.28 -4.52 -13.21
N PHE A 173 -7.49 -5.58 -13.08
CA PHE A 173 -6.14 -5.48 -12.53
C PHE A 173 -5.21 -4.71 -13.49
N LEU A 174 -5.31 -4.98 -14.79
CA LEU A 174 -4.53 -4.24 -15.80
C LEU A 174 -4.86 -2.75 -15.79
N GLY A 175 -6.15 -2.40 -15.78
CA GLY A 175 -6.55 -1.00 -15.78
C GLY A 175 -6.17 -0.28 -14.49
N PHE A 176 -6.38 -0.92 -13.34
CA PHE A 176 -5.97 -0.35 -12.06
C PHE A 176 -4.44 -0.16 -11.98
N ASN A 177 -3.64 -1.17 -12.35
CA ASN A 177 -2.19 -1.09 -12.33
C ASN A 177 -1.64 -0.06 -13.33
N LEU A 178 -2.26 0.06 -14.51
CA LEU A 178 -1.97 1.14 -15.46
C LEU A 178 -2.23 2.51 -14.83
N SER A 179 -3.34 2.66 -14.09
CA SER A 179 -3.63 3.94 -13.41
C SER A 179 -2.53 4.32 -12.41
N VAL A 180 -1.98 3.36 -11.67
CA VAL A 180 -0.86 3.59 -10.74
C VAL A 180 0.39 4.08 -11.48
N ALA A 181 0.76 3.45 -12.59
CA ALA A 181 1.89 3.89 -13.40
C ALA A 181 1.69 5.31 -13.97
N LEU A 182 0.48 5.62 -14.42
CA LEU A 182 0.11 6.96 -14.93
C LEU A 182 0.11 8.02 -13.82
N LEU A 183 -0.35 7.69 -12.60
CA LEU A 183 -0.27 8.59 -11.43
C LEU A 183 1.18 8.92 -11.09
N LEU A 184 2.08 7.93 -11.12
CA LEU A 184 3.51 8.12 -10.92
C LEU A 184 4.15 9.03 -11.98
N GLN A 185 3.62 9.02 -13.22
CA GLN A 185 4.02 9.93 -14.31
C GLN A 185 3.36 11.31 -14.22
N GLY A 186 2.39 11.53 -13.32
CA GLY A 186 1.59 12.77 -13.26
C GLY A 186 0.54 12.89 -14.36
N ARG A 187 0.25 11.83 -15.10
CA ARG A 187 -0.79 11.77 -16.16
C ARG A 187 -2.17 11.55 -15.55
N TYR A 188 -2.58 12.45 -14.66
CA TYR A 188 -3.75 12.30 -13.81
C TYR A 188 -5.07 12.18 -14.59
N ARG A 189 -5.23 12.96 -15.66
CA ARG A 189 -6.45 12.90 -16.49
C ARG A 189 -6.70 11.51 -17.08
N GLU A 190 -5.62 10.82 -17.46
CA GLU A 190 -5.70 9.46 -18.00
C GLU A 190 -5.81 8.41 -16.88
N ALA A 191 -5.23 8.70 -15.73
CA ALA A 191 -5.19 7.76 -14.61
C ALA A 191 -6.53 7.62 -13.91
N TRP A 192 -7.25 8.72 -13.61
CA TRP A 192 -8.45 8.68 -12.79
C TRP A 192 -9.58 7.78 -13.31
N PRO A 193 -9.91 7.78 -14.62
CA PRO A 193 -10.92 6.84 -15.14
C PRO A 193 -10.52 5.38 -14.93
N LEU A 194 -9.24 5.05 -15.08
CA LEU A 194 -8.71 3.70 -14.89
C LEU A 194 -8.64 3.32 -13.40
N TYR A 195 -8.41 4.31 -12.52
CA TYR A 195 -8.40 4.09 -11.07
C TYR A 195 -9.74 3.57 -10.53
N GLU A 196 -10.85 3.89 -11.20
CA GLU A 196 -12.17 3.34 -10.86
C GLU A 196 -12.24 1.82 -11.05
N GLN A 197 -11.36 1.22 -11.83
CA GLN A 197 -11.29 -0.24 -12.01
C GLN A 197 -10.83 -0.97 -10.75
N ARG A 198 -10.35 -0.26 -9.70
CA ARG A 198 -10.04 -0.85 -8.39
C ARG A 198 -11.19 -1.71 -7.84
N TRP A 199 -12.43 -1.40 -8.17
CA TRP A 199 -13.63 -2.14 -7.73
C TRP A 199 -13.81 -3.50 -8.42
N GLY A 200 -13.12 -3.75 -9.50
CA GLY A 200 -13.06 -5.06 -10.17
C GLY A 200 -11.89 -5.94 -9.71
N THR A 201 -11.04 -5.43 -8.79
CA THR A 201 -9.94 -6.17 -8.18
C THR A 201 -10.40 -6.89 -6.91
N ILE A 202 -9.53 -7.02 -5.90
CA ILE A 202 -9.90 -7.57 -4.59
C ILE A 202 -10.69 -6.59 -3.73
N MET A 203 -10.75 -5.31 -4.11
CA MET A 203 -11.47 -4.27 -3.37
C MET A 203 -12.98 -4.38 -3.63
N GLN A 204 -13.76 -4.19 -2.58
CA GLN A 204 -15.22 -4.20 -2.68
C GLN A 204 -15.78 -2.87 -2.20
N PRO A 205 -16.70 -2.23 -2.96
CA PRO A 205 -17.33 -1.00 -2.51
C PRO A 205 -18.27 -1.27 -1.32
N ARG A 206 -18.16 -0.42 -0.30
CA ARG A 206 -19.04 -0.49 0.89
C ARG A 206 -20.50 -0.18 0.53
N TYR A 207 -20.70 0.83 -0.32
CA TYR A 207 -22.02 1.23 -0.82
C TYR A 207 -22.03 1.05 -2.32
N ARG A 208 -23.12 0.49 -2.87
CA ARG A 208 -23.25 0.16 -4.30
C ARG A 208 -24.40 0.90 -4.96
N GLU A 209 -25.38 1.35 -4.18
CA GLU A 209 -26.56 2.00 -4.67
C GLU A 209 -26.33 3.47 -4.95
N ARG A 210 -26.94 3.99 -6.03
CA ARG A 210 -26.95 5.41 -6.39
C ARG A 210 -25.56 6.08 -6.41
N PRO A 211 -24.59 5.57 -7.18
CA PRO A 211 -23.29 6.21 -7.30
C PRO A 211 -23.43 7.58 -8.00
N TRP A 212 -22.90 8.63 -7.39
CA TRP A 212 -22.86 9.96 -8.01
C TRP A 212 -21.84 9.97 -9.16
N GLN A 213 -22.30 10.46 -10.34
CA GLN A 213 -21.52 10.48 -11.56
C GLN A 213 -21.07 11.89 -11.99
N GLY A 214 -21.27 12.90 -11.14
CA GLY A 214 -20.92 14.29 -11.44
C GLY A 214 -22.12 15.15 -11.89
N GLN A 215 -23.35 14.63 -11.83
CA GLN A 215 -24.54 15.42 -12.11
C GLN A 215 -24.77 16.51 -11.06
N ASP A 216 -25.54 17.55 -11.41
CA ASP A 216 -25.91 18.59 -10.44
C ASP A 216 -26.65 18.00 -9.24
N LEU A 217 -26.24 18.39 -8.04
CA LEU A 217 -26.81 17.90 -6.79
C LEU A 217 -27.99 18.75 -6.31
N GLY A 218 -28.11 20.01 -6.71
CA GLY A 218 -29.11 20.92 -6.14
C GLY A 218 -29.09 20.87 -4.60
N GLN A 219 -30.26 20.61 -3.97
CA GLN A 219 -30.38 20.48 -2.51
C GLN A 219 -30.24 19.04 -1.99
N GLN A 220 -29.77 18.12 -2.83
CA GLN A 220 -29.65 16.70 -2.49
C GLN A 220 -28.50 16.44 -1.52
N ARG A 221 -28.56 15.26 -0.88
CA ARG A 221 -27.56 14.79 0.07
C ARG A 221 -26.60 13.83 -0.63
N LEU A 222 -25.30 14.12 -0.55
CA LEU A 222 -24.23 13.26 -1.05
C LEU A 222 -23.45 12.67 0.12
N LEU A 223 -23.48 11.33 0.24
CA LEU A 223 -22.60 10.58 1.13
C LEU A 223 -21.24 10.37 0.43
N ILE A 224 -20.20 10.94 1.01
CA ILE A 224 -18.81 10.70 0.61
C ILE A 224 -18.20 9.80 1.68
N TRP A 225 -17.52 8.72 1.28
CA TRP A 225 -17.06 7.73 2.24
C TRP A 225 -15.61 7.32 1.98
N ALA A 226 -14.82 7.22 3.06
CA ALA A 226 -13.43 6.78 3.01
C ALA A 226 -13.38 5.27 2.75
N GLU A 227 -12.58 4.85 1.76
CA GLU A 227 -12.45 3.45 1.38
C GLU A 227 -11.02 2.90 1.50
N GLN A 228 -10.05 3.77 1.76
CA GLN A 228 -8.64 3.41 1.87
C GLN A 228 -8.05 3.83 3.21
N GLY A 229 -6.72 3.97 3.28
CA GLY A 229 -6.02 4.30 4.51
C GLY A 229 -6.28 5.71 5.02
N LEU A 230 -5.84 5.96 6.25
CA LEU A 230 -5.93 7.28 6.89
C LEU A 230 -5.19 8.37 6.11
N GLY A 231 -4.04 8.02 5.49
CA GLY A 231 -3.29 8.94 4.65
C GLY A 231 -4.09 9.39 3.43
N ASP A 232 -4.77 8.46 2.76
CA ASP A 232 -5.62 8.74 1.60
C ASP A 232 -6.81 9.63 2.00
N THR A 233 -7.42 9.36 3.15
CA THR A 233 -8.50 10.18 3.68
C THR A 233 -8.04 11.60 3.95
N LEU A 234 -6.91 11.78 4.66
CA LEU A 234 -6.32 13.10 4.92
C LEU A 234 -5.98 13.84 3.62
N GLN A 235 -5.48 13.13 2.62
CA GLN A 235 -5.11 13.72 1.34
C GLN A 235 -6.33 14.15 0.52
N MET A 236 -7.38 13.34 0.45
CA MET A 236 -8.50 13.56 -0.47
C MET A 236 -9.57 14.53 0.07
N VAL A 237 -9.66 14.76 1.37
CA VAL A 237 -10.59 15.75 1.95
C VAL A 237 -10.32 17.19 1.44
N ARG A 238 -9.13 17.45 0.87
CA ARG A 238 -8.82 18.74 0.21
C ARG A 238 -9.79 19.12 -0.90
N PHE A 239 -10.44 18.15 -1.50
CA PHE A 239 -11.38 18.37 -2.61
C PHE A 239 -12.79 18.71 -2.16
N LEU A 240 -13.11 18.57 -0.87
CA LEU A 240 -14.45 18.87 -0.35
C LEU A 240 -14.83 20.35 -0.47
N PRO A 241 -13.95 21.33 -0.22
CA PRO A 241 -14.26 22.74 -0.43
C PRO A 241 -14.60 23.06 -1.89
N GLU A 242 -13.89 22.46 -2.85
CA GLU A 242 -14.18 22.65 -4.28
C GLU A 242 -15.51 21.99 -4.67
N LEU A 243 -15.80 20.80 -4.13
CA LEU A 243 -17.10 20.15 -4.33
C LEU A 243 -18.24 21.03 -3.79
N GLN A 244 -18.09 21.56 -2.56
CA GLN A 244 -19.08 22.45 -1.95
C GLN A 244 -19.26 23.75 -2.78
N ARG A 245 -18.18 24.28 -3.33
CA ARG A 245 -18.21 25.47 -4.20
C ARG A 245 -18.99 25.21 -5.51
N ARG A 246 -18.84 24.01 -6.09
CA ARG A 246 -19.57 23.60 -7.31
C ARG A 246 -21.05 23.32 -7.04
N HIS A 247 -21.37 22.85 -5.83
CA HIS A 247 -22.71 22.48 -5.40
C HIS A 247 -23.08 23.15 -4.06
N PRO A 248 -23.29 24.48 -4.05
CA PRO A 248 -23.41 25.26 -2.81
C PRO A 248 -24.65 24.92 -1.98
N GLU A 249 -25.70 24.39 -2.60
CA GLU A 249 -26.94 23.99 -1.92
C GLU A 249 -26.93 22.51 -1.48
N ALA A 250 -25.99 21.71 -1.94
CA ALA A 250 -25.89 20.31 -1.61
C ALA A 250 -25.49 20.11 -0.15
N ARG A 251 -26.04 19.05 0.46
CA ARG A 251 -25.66 18.62 1.81
C ARG A 251 -24.63 17.51 1.72
N LEU A 252 -23.39 17.81 2.09
CA LEU A 252 -22.32 16.85 2.08
C LEU A 252 -22.24 16.11 3.41
N ILE A 253 -22.13 14.79 3.35
CA ILE A 253 -21.95 13.89 4.48
C ILE A 253 -20.62 13.18 4.24
N LEU A 254 -19.68 13.27 5.17
CA LEU A 254 -18.42 12.56 5.11
C LEU A 254 -18.40 11.42 6.14
N ALA A 255 -18.42 10.19 5.66
CA ALA A 255 -18.17 9.01 6.48
C ALA A 255 -16.68 8.68 6.46
N CYS A 256 -16.00 8.83 7.59
CA CYS A 256 -14.56 8.61 7.71
C CYS A 256 -14.19 7.86 9.00
N GLN A 257 -12.94 7.42 9.07
CA GLN A 257 -12.40 6.72 10.22
C GLN A 257 -12.52 7.58 11.49
N HIS A 258 -12.85 6.96 12.61
CA HIS A 258 -13.07 7.62 13.90
C HIS A 258 -11.92 8.56 14.30
N ALA A 259 -10.67 8.15 14.04
CA ALA A 259 -9.48 8.94 14.35
C ALA A 259 -9.40 10.30 13.64
N CYS A 260 -10.19 10.52 12.56
CA CYS A 260 -10.21 11.77 11.80
C CYS A 260 -11.35 12.72 12.20
N LEU A 261 -12.39 12.24 12.89
CA LEU A 261 -13.63 13.00 13.13
C LEU A 261 -13.38 14.34 13.84
N ARG A 262 -12.61 14.34 14.93
CA ARG A 262 -12.34 15.55 15.69
C ARG A 262 -11.53 16.58 14.88
N LEU A 263 -10.58 16.11 14.08
CA LEU A 263 -9.81 16.97 13.17
C LEU A 263 -10.71 17.59 12.10
N PHE A 264 -11.61 16.80 11.51
CA PHE A 264 -12.48 17.25 10.42
C PHE A 264 -13.70 18.07 10.89
N ALA A 265 -13.97 18.12 12.19
CA ALA A 265 -15.05 18.95 12.74
C ALA A 265 -14.92 20.45 12.38
N GLN A 266 -13.73 20.89 11.95
CA GLN A 266 -13.48 22.23 11.43
C GLN A 266 -13.92 22.44 9.98
N LEU A 267 -14.21 21.36 9.22
CA LEU A 267 -14.62 21.49 7.82
C LEU A 267 -16.03 22.11 7.75
N PRO A 268 -16.19 23.25 7.05
CA PRO A 268 -17.47 23.95 7.06
C PRO A 268 -18.53 23.19 6.25
N ASN A 269 -19.77 23.19 6.75
CA ASN A 269 -20.95 22.66 6.04
C ASN A 269 -20.86 21.18 5.65
N ILE A 270 -20.11 20.38 6.40
CA ILE A 270 -19.98 18.92 6.19
C ILE A 270 -20.50 18.20 7.43
N GLU A 271 -21.47 17.33 7.24
CA GLU A 271 -21.95 16.41 8.27
C GLU A 271 -20.96 15.24 8.39
N LEU A 272 -20.39 15.02 9.58
CA LEU A 272 -19.44 13.95 9.81
C LEU A 272 -20.12 12.73 10.43
N VAL A 273 -19.75 11.55 9.96
CA VAL A 273 -20.26 10.27 10.46
C VAL A 273 -19.08 9.29 10.60
N PRO A 274 -18.99 8.55 11.72
CA PRO A 274 -18.04 7.45 11.80
C PRO A 274 -18.26 6.45 10.66
N LEU A 275 -17.17 5.98 10.05
CA LEU A 275 -17.28 5.07 8.91
C LEU A 275 -18.00 3.77 9.28
N GLU A 276 -17.88 3.34 10.53
CA GLU A 276 -18.48 2.11 11.06
C GLU A 276 -20.00 2.21 11.27
N ASP A 277 -20.52 3.43 11.42
CA ASP A 277 -21.92 3.69 11.71
C ASP A 277 -22.79 3.59 10.44
N THR A 278 -24.10 3.47 10.65
CA THR A 278 -25.07 3.57 9.57
C THR A 278 -25.19 5.05 9.16
N PRO A 279 -24.89 5.40 7.90
CA PRO A 279 -24.98 6.79 7.48
C PRO A 279 -26.45 7.27 7.47
N PRO A 280 -26.67 8.58 7.66
CA PRO A 280 -27.99 9.16 7.56
C PRO A 280 -28.56 9.00 6.12
N PRO A 281 -29.89 9.18 5.93
CA PRO A 281 -30.49 9.13 4.60
C PRO A 281 -29.77 10.06 3.61
N HIS A 282 -29.45 9.57 2.42
CA HIS A 282 -28.77 10.29 1.35
C HIS A 282 -29.33 9.91 -0.01
N ASP A 283 -29.18 10.81 -0.99
CA ASP A 283 -29.67 10.62 -2.34
C ASP A 283 -28.63 9.94 -3.24
N TRP A 284 -27.36 10.27 -3.01
CA TRP A 284 -26.20 9.79 -3.78
C TRP A 284 -25.06 9.38 -2.84
N GLN A 285 -24.18 8.52 -3.34
CA GLN A 285 -22.93 8.18 -2.65
C GLN A 285 -21.73 8.27 -3.59
N LEU A 286 -20.53 8.52 -3.01
CA LEU A 286 -19.28 8.57 -3.72
C LEU A 286 -18.13 8.09 -2.82
N PRO A 287 -17.27 7.17 -3.28
CA PRO A 287 -15.99 6.90 -2.62
C PRO A 287 -15.11 8.15 -2.65
N LEU A 288 -14.43 8.44 -1.56
CA LEU A 288 -13.62 9.65 -1.42
C LEU A 288 -12.51 9.74 -2.49
N MET A 289 -11.88 8.60 -2.81
CA MET A 289 -10.85 8.51 -3.86
C MET A 289 -11.37 8.71 -5.29
N SER A 290 -12.69 8.79 -5.49
CA SER A 290 -13.30 9.09 -6.79
C SER A 290 -13.51 10.60 -7.01
N LEU A 291 -13.29 11.44 -5.99
CA LEU A 291 -13.39 12.91 -6.12
C LEU A 291 -12.48 13.49 -7.21
N PRO A 292 -11.20 13.08 -7.33
CA PRO A 292 -10.34 13.62 -8.39
C PRO A 292 -10.90 13.42 -9.79
N LEU A 293 -11.51 12.26 -10.07
CA LEU A 293 -12.17 12.01 -11.35
C LEU A 293 -13.37 12.96 -11.54
N ARG A 294 -14.23 13.10 -10.52
CA ARG A 294 -15.46 13.91 -10.62
C ARG A 294 -15.19 15.41 -10.70
N LEU A 295 -14.03 15.83 -10.23
CA LEU A 295 -13.61 17.23 -10.25
C LEU A 295 -12.61 17.55 -11.39
N ASP A 296 -12.31 16.59 -12.26
CA ASP A 296 -11.32 16.70 -13.36
C ASP A 296 -9.94 17.19 -12.86
N VAL A 297 -9.44 16.57 -11.79
CA VAL A 297 -8.18 16.97 -11.18
C VAL A 297 -7.00 16.58 -12.08
N THR A 298 -6.14 17.56 -12.36
CA THR A 298 -4.88 17.41 -13.09
C THR A 298 -3.75 18.04 -12.30
N LEU A 299 -2.49 17.83 -12.69
CA LEU A 299 -1.36 18.55 -12.09
C LEU A 299 -1.53 20.07 -12.15
N ALA A 300 -2.13 20.59 -13.24
CA ALA A 300 -2.34 22.03 -13.42
C ALA A 300 -3.46 22.61 -12.53
N THR A 301 -4.41 21.78 -12.09
CA THR A 301 -5.54 22.19 -11.24
C THR A 301 -5.38 21.78 -9.79
N LEU A 302 -4.38 20.95 -9.50
CA LEU A 302 -4.08 20.50 -8.14
C LEU A 302 -3.46 21.67 -7.35
N SER A 303 -4.05 21.98 -6.19
CA SER A 303 -3.47 22.95 -5.25
C SER A 303 -2.52 22.24 -4.30
N ASP A 304 -1.36 22.81 -4.08
CA ASP A 304 -0.35 22.36 -3.10
C ASP A 304 -0.46 23.11 -1.76
N GLN A 305 -1.45 24.01 -1.64
CA GLN A 305 -1.65 24.86 -0.46
C GLN A 305 -2.23 24.10 0.72
N PRO A 306 -1.95 24.51 1.96
CA PRO A 306 -2.56 23.96 3.17
C PRO A 306 -4.10 24.06 3.13
N TYR A 307 -4.77 23.05 3.67
CA TYR A 307 -6.24 22.97 3.69
C TYR A 307 -6.83 22.44 5.01
N LEU A 308 -5.98 22.06 5.97
CA LEU A 308 -6.37 21.74 7.34
C LEU A 308 -5.68 22.67 8.32
N GLN A 309 -6.26 22.82 9.51
CA GLN A 309 -5.71 23.62 10.60
C GLN A 309 -5.76 22.82 11.90
N ALA A 310 -4.83 23.04 12.80
CA ALA A 310 -4.91 22.54 14.16
C ALA A 310 -5.86 23.42 14.98
N ASP A 311 -6.63 22.83 15.89
CA ASP A 311 -7.41 23.59 16.86
C ASP A 311 -6.46 24.44 17.73
N PRO A 312 -6.62 25.78 17.79
CA PRO A 312 -5.69 26.65 18.51
C PRO A 312 -5.63 26.37 20.02
N ALA A 313 -6.75 26.00 20.63
CA ALA A 313 -6.79 25.70 22.07
C ALA A 313 -6.06 24.39 22.37
N LEU A 314 -6.27 23.38 21.52
CA LEU A 314 -5.57 22.10 21.62
C LEU A 314 -4.08 22.26 21.34
N ALA A 315 -3.70 23.07 20.34
CA ALA A 315 -2.32 23.39 20.02
C ALA A 315 -1.58 24.06 21.19
N SER A 316 -2.23 25.02 21.87
CA SER A 316 -1.68 25.66 23.05
C SER A 316 -1.54 24.69 24.23
N ALA A 317 -2.52 23.80 24.43
CA ALA A 317 -2.46 22.78 25.46
C ALA A 317 -1.31 21.78 25.23
N TRP A 318 -1.06 21.41 23.98
CA TRP A 318 0.07 20.55 23.63
C TRP A 318 1.42 21.27 23.73
N ASP A 319 1.52 22.56 23.36
CA ASP A 319 2.77 23.33 23.51
C ASP A 319 3.26 23.35 24.97
N ALA A 320 2.33 23.45 25.92
CA ALA A 320 2.64 23.41 27.35
C ALA A 320 3.12 22.03 27.85
N ARG A 321 2.84 20.95 27.11
CA ARG A 321 3.22 19.57 27.46
C ARG A 321 4.50 19.11 26.75
N LEU A 322 4.80 19.70 25.59
CA LEU A 322 6.02 19.41 24.83
C LEU A 322 7.28 19.93 25.57
N PRO A 323 8.48 19.42 25.26
CA PRO A 323 9.74 19.97 25.76
C PRO A 323 9.77 21.49 25.57
N ALA A 324 10.17 22.23 26.61
CA ALA A 324 10.18 23.70 26.56
C ALA A 324 11.07 24.19 25.40
N ARG A 325 10.58 25.17 24.62
CA ARG A 325 11.36 25.75 23.52
C ARG A 325 12.68 26.34 24.05
N GLN A 326 13.75 25.95 23.41
CA GLN A 326 15.09 26.47 23.70
C GLN A 326 15.60 27.20 22.46
N ARG A 327 16.21 28.38 22.65
CA ARG A 327 16.74 29.17 21.54
C ARG A 327 17.81 28.36 20.80
N GLY A 328 17.71 28.28 19.49
CA GLY A 328 18.63 27.56 18.64
C GLY A 328 18.40 26.03 18.57
N ARG A 329 17.36 25.50 19.24
CA ARG A 329 16.99 24.07 19.12
C ARG A 329 15.70 23.92 18.35
N LEU A 330 15.72 23.02 17.36
CA LEU A 330 14.53 22.65 16.58
C LEU A 330 13.71 21.62 17.34
N ARG A 331 12.38 21.73 17.31
CA ARG A 331 11.45 20.65 17.68
C ARG A 331 11.12 19.85 16.43
N ILE A 332 11.48 18.58 16.39
CA ILE A 332 11.36 17.73 15.21
C ILE A 332 10.46 16.53 15.53
N GLY A 333 9.37 16.41 14.78
CA GLY A 333 8.52 15.22 14.83
C GLY A 333 9.12 14.09 14.02
N ILE A 334 9.10 12.86 14.55
CA ILE A 334 9.69 11.69 13.87
C ILE A 334 8.72 10.53 13.78
N VAL A 335 8.76 9.83 12.62
CA VAL A 335 8.12 8.54 12.38
C VAL A 335 9.05 7.69 11.52
N TRP A 336 9.49 6.54 12.02
CA TRP A 336 10.42 5.66 11.31
C TRP A 336 9.80 4.37 10.82
N GLU A 337 8.57 4.05 11.28
CA GLU A 337 7.91 2.78 11.00
C GLU A 337 6.45 3.00 10.62
N THR A 338 5.95 2.21 9.67
CA THR A 338 4.53 2.18 9.33
C THR A 338 3.74 1.28 10.28
N GLY A 339 2.42 1.45 10.37
CA GLY A 339 1.55 0.57 11.13
C GLY A 339 1.58 -0.89 10.65
N SER A 340 1.15 -1.83 11.48
CA SER A 340 1.06 -3.25 11.12
C SER A 340 0.00 -3.49 10.04
N TRP A 341 0.33 -4.30 9.03
CA TRP A 341 -0.56 -4.67 7.93
C TRP A 341 -0.92 -6.15 7.92
N GLY A 342 -0.41 -6.94 8.87
CA GLY A 342 -0.67 -8.38 8.99
C GLY A 342 0.59 -9.20 9.26
N VAL A 343 0.65 -10.40 8.67
CA VAL A 343 1.74 -11.35 8.84
C VAL A 343 2.26 -11.84 7.47
N GLY A 344 3.42 -12.48 7.44
CA GLY A 344 4.03 -13.01 6.22
C GLY A 344 4.36 -11.90 5.21
N ILE A 345 3.98 -12.09 3.95
CA ILE A 345 4.32 -11.15 2.88
C ILE A 345 3.73 -9.74 3.08
N ALA A 346 2.60 -9.61 3.78
CA ALA A 346 2.02 -8.31 4.12
C ALA A 346 2.91 -7.53 5.09
N ASP A 347 3.50 -8.21 6.08
CA ASP A 347 4.46 -7.59 7.00
C ASP A 347 5.76 -7.20 6.29
N HIS A 348 6.19 -7.98 5.31
CA HIS A 348 7.34 -7.65 4.47
C HIS A 348 7.15 -6.30 3.74
N GLY A 349 5.95 -6.05 3.22
CA GLY A 349 5.60 -4.75 2.63
C GLY A 349 5.70 -3.58 3.64
N ARG A 350 5.32 -3.81 4.91
CA ARG A 350 5.51 -2.86 6.01
C ARG A 350 6.99 -2.61 6.29
N GLN A 351 7.78 -3.68 6.42
CA GLN A 351 9.22 -3.59 6.67
C GLN A 351 9.92 -2.77 5.59
N ASN A 352 9.58 -2.98 4.32
CA ASN A 352 10.17 -2.25 3.19
C ASN A 352 9.87 -0.74 3.21
N LYS A 353 8.73 -0.34 3.81
CA LYS A 353 8.37 1.08 4.00
C LYS A 353 8.98 1.70 5.25
N SER A 354 9.45 0.90 6.18
CA SER A 354 9.99 1.33 7.48
C SER A 354 11.51 1.42 7.43
N VAL A 355 12.08 2.37 8.17
CA VAL A 355 13.52 2.42 8.41
C VAL A 355 13.80 1.60 9.66
N PRO A 356 14.66 0.56 9.61
CA PRO A 356 15.10 -0.14 10.81
C PRO A 356 15.63 0.85 11.84
N LEU A 357 15.23 0.69 13.11
CA LEU A 357 15.60 1.66 14.15
C LEU A 357 17.11 1.85 14.25
N THR A 358 17.90 0.78 14.10
CA THR A 358 19.37 0.83 14.11
C THR A 358 19.93 1.71 13.00
N GLU A 359 19.26 1.76 11.84
CA GLU A 359 19.65 2.61 10.71
C GLU A 359 19.10 4.03 10.84
N PHE A 360 18.00 4.23 11.58
CA PHE A 360 17.41 5.54 11.88
C PHE A 360 18.18 6.31 12.98
N MET A 361 18.80 5.59 13.94
CA MET A 361 19.51 6.17 15.08
C MET A 361 20.52 7.28 14.73
N PRO A 362 21.33 7.18 13.65
CA PRO A 362 22.28 8.24 13.29
C PRO A 362 21.63 9.60 13.01
N LEU A 363 20.33 9.64 12.71
CA LEU A 363 19.57 10.88 12.54
C LEU A 363 19.39 11.62 13.87
N LEU A 364 19.34 10.91 14.98
CA LEU A 364 19.11 11.44 16.33
C LEU A 364 20.39 11.74 17.09
N GLU A 365 21.53 11.26 16.59
CA GLU A 365 22.82 11.42 17.24
C GLU A 365 23.49 12.75 16.88
N ASP A 366 24.15 13.35 17.85
CA ASP A 366 24.87 14.62 17.70
C ASP A 366 24.02 15.78 17.12
N MET A 367 22.71 15.76 17.42
CA MET A 367 21.75 16.78 17.01
C MET A 367 21.34 17.66 18.18
N ASP A 368 21.47 18.96 18.00
CA ASP A 368 20.92 19.94 18.91
C ASP A 368 19.45 20.22 18.58
N ALA A 369 18.60 19.22 18.84
CA ALA A 369 17.16 19.23 18.55
C ALA A 369 16.39 18.49 19.64
N ASP A 370 15.13 18.84 19.80
CA ASP A 370 14.16 18.13 20.64
C ASP A 370 13.30 17.24 19.75
N PHE A 371 13.48 15.93 19.83
CA PHE A 371 12.73 14.99 19.04
C PHE A 371 11.40 14.62 19.74
N VAL A 372 10.32 14.61 18.95
CA VAL A 372 8.96 14.25 19.39
C VAL A 372 8.48 13.07 18.58
N SER A 373 8.17 11.95 19.21
CA SER A 373 7.59 10.80 18.54
C SER A 373 6.17 11.10 18.08
N LEU A 374 5.92 10.97 16.80
CA LEU A 374 4.58 10.91 16.20
C LEU A 374 4.21 9.45 15.87
N GLN A 375 5.08 8.51 16.21
CA GLN A 375 4.87 7.08 16.11
C GLN A 375 3.87 6.63 17.18
N LEU A 376 2.82 5.89 16.78
CA LEU A 376 1.90 5.28 17.73
C LEU A 376 2.52 4.02 18.35
N GLY A 377 2.20 3.74 19.60
CA GLY A 377 2.70 2.59 20.35
C GLY A 377 3.79 2.96 21.37
N GLU A 378 4.35 1.94 22.00
CA GLU A 378 5.38 2.12 23.01
C GLU A 378 6.71 2.55 22.38
N LEU A 379 7.36 3.54 22.99
CA LEU A 379 8.66 3.99 22.57
C LEU A 379 9.73 2.92 22.90
N PRO A 380 10.54 2.49 21.94
CA PRO A 380 11.65 1.57 22.22
C PRO A 380 12.58 2.10 23.32
N ALA A 381 13.04 1.21 24.19
CA ALA A 381 13.89 1.58 25.34
C ALA A 381 15.13 2.41 24.94
N THR A 382 15.69 2.14 23.76
CA THR A 382 16.85 2.88 23.21
C THR A 382 16.57 4.34 22.87
N LEU A 383 15.31 4.75 22.81
CA LEU A 383 14.87 6.11 22.48
C LEU A 383 14.34 6.89 23.69
N GLN A 384 14.09 6.24 24.84
CA GLN A 384 13.41 6.87 25.99
C GLN A 384 14.10 8.14 26.53
N ASP A 385 15.42 8.19 26.45
CA ASP A 385 16.21 9.35 26.91
C ASP A 385 16.43 10.40 25.81
N LYS A 386 16.06 10.13 24.56
CA LYS A 386 16.36 10.96 23.39
C LYS A 386 15.11 11.58 22.74
N VAL A 387 13.96 10.98 22.95
CA VAL A 387 12.73 11.32 22.23
C VAL A 387 11.58 11.48 23.22
N PHE A 388 10.88 12.59 23.15
CA PHE A 388 9.63 12.79 23.87
C PHE A 388 8.51 12.03 23.16
N ALA A 389 7.78 11.19 23.88
CA ALA A 389 6.66 10.40 23.37
C ALA A 389 5.33 10.87 23.98
N PRO A 390 4.54 11.68 23.27
CA PRO A 390 3.22 12.09 23.73
C PRO A 390 2.19 10.96 23.62
N GLU A 391 1.23 10.90 24.52
CA GLU A 391 0.05 10.05 24.36
C GLU A 391 -0.91 10.70 23.35
N ILE A 392 -0.93 10.20 22.13
CA ILE A 392 -1.74 10.70 21.03
C ILE A 392 -3.05 9.92 20.97
N GLY A 393 -4.18 10.62 21.12
CA GLY A 393 -5.52 10.01 21.07
C GLY A 393 -6.06 9.86 19.64
N ASP A 394 -5.87 10.88 18.79
CA ASP A 394 -6.37 10.93 17.42
C ASP A 394 -5.60 11.92 16.54
N PHE A 395 -6.08 12.15 15.31
CA PHE A 395 -5.43 13.09 14.38
C PHE A 395 -5.60 14.57 14.76
N ALA A 396 -6.54 14.95 15.63
CA ALA A 396 -6.60 16.31 16.14
C ALA A 396 -5.44 16.58 17.11
N ASP A 397 -5.09 15.61 17.97
CA ASP A 397 -3.89 15.69 18.80
C ASP A 397 -2.62 15.72 17.95
N THR A 398 -2.52 14.84 16.95
CA THR A 398 -1.38 14.82 16.03
C THR A 398 -1.22 16.15 15.31
N ALA A 399 -2.32 16.75 14.81
CA ALA A 399 -2.31 18.06 14.16
C ALA A 399 -1.87 19.17 15.12
N ALA A 400 -2.36 19.15 16.36
CA ALA A 400 -2.00 20.11 17.39
C ALA A 400 -0.50 20.02 17.73
N ILE A 401 0.04 18.82 17.88
CA ILE A 401 1.47 18.60 18.11
C ILE A 401 2.27 19.09 16.91
N ILE A 402 1.95 18.65 15.69
CA ILE A 402 2.65 19.03 14.44
C ILE A 402 2.66 20.56 14.29
N SER A 403 1.57 21.24 14.67
CA SER A 403 1.52 22.71 14.60
C SER A 403 2.59 23.41 15.46
N GLN A 404 3.12 22.75 16.48
CA GLN A 404 4.15 23.24 17.38
C GLN A 404 5.57 22.78 16.99
N LEU A 405 5.71 21.98 15.93
CA LEU A 405 7.00 21.51 15.44
C LEU A 405 7.57 22.44 14.37
N ASP A 406 8.88 22.43 14.23
CA ASP A 406 9.60 23.16 13.20
C ASP A 406 9.76 22.31 11.92
N LEU A 407 9.84 20.98 12.09
CA LEU A 407 9.99 20.01 11.02
C LEU A 407 9.34 18.67 11.41
N VAL A 408 8.81 17.95 10.43
CA VAL A 408 8.45 16.54 10.57
C VAL A 408 9.34 15.71 9.65
N ILE A 409 9.94 14.63 10.17
CA ILE A 409 10.71 13.65 9.40
C ILE A 409 10.00 12.31 9.55
N SER A 410 9.50 11.76 8.45
CA SER A 410 8.67 10.56 8.51
C SER A 410 8.85 9.69 7.27
N VAL A 411 8.78 8.38 7.45
CA VAL A 411 8.52 7.47 6.34
C VAL A 411 7.12 7.72 5.78
N ASP A 412 6.79 7.15 4.61
CA ASP A 412 5.48 7.28 3.95
C ASP A 412 4.34 6.74 4.83
N THR A 413 3.75 7.62 5.63
CA THR A 413 2.63 7.36 6.54
C THR A 413 1.57 8.47 6.46
N SER A 414 0.43 8.28 7.16
CA SER A 414 -0.61 9.32 7.30
C SER A 414 -0.09 10.64 7.89
N VAL A 415 0.99 10.59 8.68
CA VAL A 415 1.60 11.78 9.32
C VAL A 415 2.17 12.74 8.28
N VAL A 416 2.77 12.24 7.18
CA VAL A 416 3.30 13.12 6.12
C VAL A 416 2.19 13.87 5.40
N HIS A 417 1.04 13.22 5.19
CA HIS A 417 -0.13 13.85 4.58
C HIS A 417 -0.75 14.90 5.51
N LEU A 418 -0.79 14.62 6.82
CA LEU A 418 -1.28 15.59 7.80
C LEU A 418 -0.35 16.80 7.88
N ALA A 419 0.97 16.59 7.99
CA ALA A 419 1.94 17.67 8.05
C ALA A 419 1.85 18.57 6.81
N GLY A 420 1.77 17.95 5.60
CA GLY A 420 1.57 18.68 4.35
C GLY A 420 0.23 19.43 4.30
N ALA A 421 -0.86 18.82 4.78
CA ALA A 421 -2.18 19.46 4.86
C ALA A 421 -2.20 20.68 5.78
N LEU A 422 -1.39 20.67 6.84
CA LEU A 422 -1.19 21.78 7.77
C LEU A 422 -0.18 22.83 7.25
N GLY A 423 0.50 22.59 6.13
CA GLY A 423 1.55 23.47 5.60
C GLY A 423 2.85 23.45 6.40
N LYS A 424 3.07 22.43 7.23
CA LYS A 424 4.29 22.29 8.03
C LYS A 424 5.42 21.69 7.20
N PRO A 425 6.67 22.14 7.36
CA PRO A 425 7.81 21.51 6.73
C PRO A 425 7.84 20.01 7.05
N VAL A 426 7.88 19.18 6.01
CA VAL A 426 7.91 17.72 6.16
C VAL A 426 8.93 17.12 5.20
N TRP A 427 9.82 16.30 5.74
CA TRP A 427 10.78 15.49 5.01
C TRP A 427 10.29 14.05 4.99
N VAL A 428 9.98 13.56 3.80
CA VAL A 428 9.50 12.19 3.60
C VAL A 428 10.68 11.30 3.24
N LEU A 429 10.90 10.27 4.04
CA LEU A 429 11.87 9.20 3.76
C LEU A 429 11.18 8.16 2.88
N MET A 430 11.46 8.23 1.57
CA MET A 430 10.77 7.42 0.56
C MET A 430 11.67 6.28 0.09
N ARG A 431 11.07 5.11 -0.05
CA ARG A 431 11.70 3.97 -0.71
C ARG A 431 11.92 4.23 -2.22
N ALA A 432 12.77 3.43 -2.86
CA ALA A 432 13.19 3.64 -4.25
C ALA A 432 12.02 3.60 -5.24
N GLU A 433 11.09 2.66 -5.08
CA GLU A 433 9.96 2.45 -6.01
C GLU A 433 8.84 3.50 -5.93
N SER A 434 8.88 4.41 -4.97
CA SER A 434 7.87 5.46 -4.79
C SER A 434 6.44 4.96 -4.50
N ALA A 435 5.51 5.89 -4.35
CA ALA A 435 4.08 5.64 -4.20
C ALA A 435 3.30 6.55 -5.15
N PRO A 436 2.07 6.19 -5.57
CA PRO A 436 1.35 6.83 -6.67
C PRO A 436 1.26 8.35 -6.59
N PHE A 437 1.12 8.92 -5.38
CA PHE A 437 0.91 10.35 -5.19
C PHE A 437 2.20 11.15 -4.91
N PHE A 438 3.36 10.47 -4.87
CA PHE A 438 4.65 11.12 -4.62
C PHE A 438 5.49 11.33 -5.88
N MET A 439 4.93 11.05 -7.05
CA MET A 439 5.64 11.06 -8.33
C MET A 439 6.83 10.08 -8.36
N ALA A 440 7.25 9.68 -9.56
CA ALA A 440 8.40 8.78 -9.71
C ALA A 440 9.74 9.48 -9.47
N GLN A 441 9.79 10.78 -9.71
CA GLN A 441 11.02 11.57 -9.70
C GLN A 441 10.81 12.91 -8.99
N GLY A 442 11.92 13.55 -8.64
CA GLY A 442 11.93 14.85 -7.99
C GLY A 442 11.95 14.76 -6.45
N GLU A 443 12.28 15.90 -5.85
CA GLU A 443 12.41 16.08 -4.40
C GLU A 443 11.24 16.86 -3.80
N THR A 444 10.29 17.30 -4.63
CA THR A 444 9.11 18.07 -4.23
C THR A 444 7.83 17.32 -4.56
N SER A 445 6.77 17.62 -3.82
CA SER A 445 5.45 17.04 -4.05
C SER A 445 4.54 18.03 -4.76
N PRO A 446 3.80 17.64 -5.81
CA PRO A 446 2.77 18.48 -6.39
C PRO A 446 1.53 18.61 -5.48
N TRP A 447 1.46 17.80 -4.43
CA TRP A 447 0.34 17.79 -3.48
C TRP A 447 0.57 18.71 -2.27
N TYR A 448 1.82 19.01 -1.91
CA TYR A 448 2.16 19.76 -0.70
C TYR A 448 3.39 20.63 -0.92
N ALA A 449 3.24 21.95 -0.94
CA ALA A 449 4.35 22.90 -1.12
C ALA A 449 5.42 22.78 -0.02
N SER A 450 5.03 22.35 1.18
CA SER A 450 5.92 22.21 2.35
C SER A 450 6.67 20.88 2.43
N MET A 451 6.50 19.99 1.42
CA MET A 451 7.04 18.63 1.46
C MET A 451 8.34 18.52 0.64
N HIS A 452 9.37 17.96 1.25
CA HIS A 452 10.59 17.53 0.59
C HIS A 452 10.72 16.00 0.65
N ILE A 453 10.99 15.38 -0.49
CA ILE A 453 11.03 13.92 -0.64
C ILE A 453 12.49 13.47 -0.72
N TRP A 454 12.93 12.73 0.28
CA TRP A 454 14.21 12.04 0.33
C TRP A 454 14.01 10.61 -0.15
N ARG A 455 14.60 10.23 -1.28
CA ARG A 455 14.37 8.92 -1.91
C ARG A 455 15.62 8.05 -1.83
N GLN A 456 15.43 6.76 -1.51
CA GLN A 456 16.51 5.76 -1.63
C GLN A 456 17.03 5.72 -3.07
N ALA A 457 18.34 5.63 -3.23
CA ALA A 457 18.96 5.40 -4.53
C ALA A 457 18.82 3.94 -4.98
N ASN A 458 18.92 3.00 -4.03
CA ASN A 458 18.73 1.57 -4.27
C ASN A 458 17.64 1.03 -3.35
N PRO A 459 16.81 0.08 -3.83
CA PRO A 459 15.76 -0.51 -3.01
C PRO A 459 16.32 -1.13 -1.72
N GLY A 460 15.71 -0.77 -0.58
CA GLY A 460 16.08 -1.29 0.74
C GLY A 460 17.32 -0.68 1.37
N ASP A 461 18.05 0.20 0.68
CA ASP A 461 19.30 0.81 1.17
C ASP A 461 19.03 2.15 1.88
N TRP A 462 18.72 2.11 3.17
CA TRP A 462 18.43 3.28 3.99
C TRP A 462 19.66 4.07 4.46
N PRO A 463 20.80 3.46 4.81
CA PRO A 463 21.92 4.18 5.45
C PRO A 463 22.45 5.39 4.67
N PRO A 464 22.66 5.36 3.33
CA PRO A 464 23.10 6.54 2.59
C PRO A 464 22.08 7.68 2.60
N LEU A 465 20.77 7.34 2.55
CA LEU A 465 19.69 8.30 2.63
C LEU A 465 19.70 8.99 4.00
N ILE A 466 19.73 8.20 5.09
CA ILE A 466 19.74 8.72 6.46
C ILE A 466 20.96 9.61 6.70
N ALA A 467 22.13 9.22 6.20
CA ALA A 467 23.35 10.04 6.31
C ALA A 467 23.18 11.41 5.60
N SER A 468 22.55 11.42 4.43
CA SER A 468 22.28 12.66 3.67
C SER A 468 21.29 13.56 4.40
N VAL A 469 20.20 12.97 4.93
CA VAL A 469 19.18 13.67 5.73
C VAL A 469 19.81 14.27 6.99
N ALA A 470 20.60 13.49 7.73
CA ALA A 470 21.29 13.94 8.94
C ALA A 470 22.27 15.08 8.65
N LYS A 471 23.01 15.00 7.54
CA LYS A 471 23.91 16.06 7.10
C LYS A 471 23.15 17.37 6.83
N THR A 472 22.05 17.31 6.10
CA THR A 472 21.25 18.49 5.77
C THR A 472 20.56 19.06 7.01
N LEU A 473 20.09 18.21 7.92
CA LEU A 473 19.47 18.62 9.17
C LEU A 473 20.43 19.45 10.05
N ARG A 474 21.71 19.08 10.10
CA ARG A 474 22.75 19.85 10.82
C ARG A 474 22.98 21.26 10.24
N GLN A 475 22.64 21.48 8.99
CA GLN A 475 22.83 22.74 8.26
C GLN A 475 21.61 23.66 8.28
N LEU A 476 20.47 23.21 8.83
CA LEU A 476 19.28 24.04 8.93
C LEU A 476 19.56 25.29 9.80
N PRO A 477 19.03 26.46 9.40
CA PRO A 477 19.09 27.66 10.22
C PRO A 477 18.49 27.41 11.61
N ARG A 478 19.09 27.95 12.64
CA ARG A 478 18.67 27.86 14.03
C ARG A 478 18.43 29.28 14.54
N ASP A 479 17.24 29.78 14.34
CA ASP A 479 16.87 31.15 14.74
C ASP A 479 16.60 31.29 16.24
#